data_417494768d71b1cc9e5921216bbae8f9
#
_entry.id   417494768d71b1cc9e5921216bbae8f9
#
_cell.length_a   1.000
_cell.length_b   1.000
_cell.length_c   1.000
_cell.angle_alpha   90.00
_cell.angle_beta   90.00
_cell.angle_gamma   90.00
#
_symmetry.space_group_name_H-M   'P 1'
#
loop_
_entity.id
_entity.type
_entity.pdbx_description
1 polymer ?
#
loop_
_entity_poly.entity_id
_entity_poly.type
_entity_poly.pdbx_seq_one_letter_code
_entity_poly.pdbx_strand_id
1 'polypeptide(L)'
;MTITPPTNPDEPVALYAEFTALPGRGDEVATMIAGLTVDVRREPGNVTFDPHRRVSNPLEFFVYEVYRDADAFQANITAPYGAVFNAALGDLIEGEGSVLTWLTPVPA
;
A
#
# COMPACT_ATOMS: atom_id res chain seq x y z
N MET A 1 -3.19 16.37 -0.24
CA MET A 1 -3.11 15.99 -1.68
C MET A 1 -4.05 14.84 -1.95
N THR A 2 -4.83 14.93 -3.00
CA THR A 2 -5.75 13.87 -3.39
C THR A 2 -5.06 12.96 -4.40
N ILE A 3 -5.04 11.65 -4.11
CA ILE A 3 -4.52 10.65 -5.04
C ILE A 3 -5.68 10.13 -5.86
N THR A 4 -5.59 10.24 -7.18
CA THR A 4 -6.65 9.80 -8.09
C THR A 4 -6.09 8.72 -9.02
N PRO A 5 -6.68 7.51 -9.02
CA PRO A 5 -6.25 6.45 -9.94
C PRO A 5 -6.52 6.84 -11.39
N PRO A 6 -5.63 6.49 -12.33
CA PRO A 6 -5.83 6.76 -13.75
C PRO A 6 -6.71 5.68 -14.42
N THR A 7 -7.84 5.34 -13.79
CA THR A 7 -8.78 4.32 -14.27
C THR A 7 -10.19 4.88 -14.29
N ASN A 8 -11.08 4.21 -15.05
CA ASN A 8 -12.50 4.55 -15.01
C ASN A 8 -13.08 4.21 -13.63
N PRO A 9 -14.08 4.99 -13.13
CA PRO A 9 -14.61 4.80 -11.77
C PRO A 9 -15.13 3.39 -11.47
N ASP A 10 -15.61 2.67 -12.48
CA ASP A 10 -16.21 1.34 -12.31
C ASP A 10 -15.21 0.19 -12.51
N GLU A 11 -13.97 0.50 -12.89
CA GLU A 11 -12.92 -0.51 -13.09
C GLU A 11 -12.18 -0.79 -11.80
N PRO A 12 -11.66 -2.02 -11.62
CA PRO A 12 -10.76 -2.31 -10.51
C PRO A 12 -9.53 -1.40 -10.54
N VAL A 13 -9.08 -1.02 -9.36
CA VAL A 13 -7.85 -0.24 -9.18
C VAL A 13 -6.75 -1.19 -8.71
N ALA A 14 -5.75 -1.39 -9.54
CA ALA A 14 -4.59 -2.21 -9.21
C ALA A 14 -3.33 -1.35 -9.16
N LEU A 15 -2.49 -1.60 -8.16
CA LEU A 15 -1.26 -0.84 -7.97
C LEU A 15 -0.28 -1.63 -7.12
N TYR A 16 0.95 -1.14 -7.05
CA TYR A 16 1.83 -1.54 -5.97
C TYR A 16 2.47 -0.31 -5.33
N ALA A 17 2.78 -0.45 -4.05
CA ALA A 17 3.50 0.54 -3.27
C ALA A 17 4.89 0.00 -2.96
N GLU A 18 5.90 0.86 -3.02
CA GLU A 18 7.28 0.51 -2.68
C GLU A 18 7.83 1.52 -1.68
N PHE A 19 8.61 1.02 -0.75
CA PHE A 19 9.37 1.86 0.18
C PHE A 19 10.53 1.05 0.77
N THR A 20 11.55 1.77 1.24
CA THR A 20 12.74 1.15 1.82
C THR A 20 12.88 1.58 3.27
N ALA A 21 12.94 0.62 4.19
CA ALA A 21 13.15 0.90 5.61
C ALA A 21 14.57 1.42 5.87
N LEU A 22 14.71 2.28 6.85
CA LEU A 22 16.02 2.72 7.32
C LEU A 22 16.78 1.52 7.90
N PRO A 23 18.13 1.56 7.88
CA PRO A 23 18.95 0.49 8.46
C PRO A 23 18.55 0.18 9.91
N GLY A 24 18.37 -1.10 10.21
CA GLY A 24 17.94 -1.56 11.53
C GLY A 24 16.44 -1.46 11.80
N ARG A 25 15.63 -0.95 10.85
CA ARG A 25 14.20 -0.74 11.04
C ARG A 25 13.30 -1.71 10.27
N GLY A 26 13.91 -2.63 9.50
CA GLY A 26 13.15 -3.52 8.62
C GLY A 26 12.11 -4.38 9.36
N ASP A 27 12.49 -4.99 10.48
CA ASP A 27 11.57 -5.85 11.23
C ASP A 27 10.45 -5.07 11.91
N GLU A 28 10.74 -3.86 12.38
CA GLU A 28 9.73 -2.96 12.94
C GLU A 28 8.70 -2.58 11.85
N VAL A 29 9.17 -2.21 10.67
CA VAL A 29 8.31 -1.89 9.53
C VAL A 29 7.48 -3.11 9.12
N ALA A 30 8.08 -4.31 9.09
CA ALA A 30 7.37 -5.55 8.77
C ALA A 30 6.22 -5.80 9.76
N THR A 31 6.43 -5.57 11.04
CA THR A 31 5.39 -5.72 12.06
C THR A 31 4.27 -4.69 11.85
N MET A 32 4.62 -3.46 11.53
CA MET A 32 3.64 -2.40 11.26
C MET A 32 2.78 -2.72 10.05
N ILE A 33 3.40 -3.16 8.94
CA ILE A 33 2.64 -3.47 7.71
C ILE A 33 1.76 -4.71 7.90
N ALA A 34 2.17 -5.66 8.73
CA ALA A 34 1.34 -6.81 9.07
C ALA A 34 0.06 -6.37 9.79
N GLY A 35 0.15 -5.42 10.70
CA GLY A 35 -1.01 -4.85 11.38
C GLY A 35 -1.93 -4.10 10.42
N LEU A 36 -1.37 -3.27 9.55
CA LEU A 36 -2.14 -2.57 8.53
C LEU A 36 -2.87 -3.55 7.61
N THR A 37 -2.23 -4.65 7.25
CA THR A 37 -2.81 -5.66 6.38
C THR A 37 -4.12 -6.20 6.94
N VAL A 38 -4.18 -6.45 8.24
CA VAL A 38 -5.42 -6.92 8.89
C VAL A 38 -6.55 -5.90 8.69
N ASP A 39 -6.26 -4.63 8.90
CA ASP A 39 -7.27 -3.56 8.77
C ASP A 39 -7.72 -3.40 7.33
N VAL A 40 -6.80 -3.36 6.38
CA VAL A 40 -7.12 -3.18 4.96
C VAL A 40 -7.94 -4.34 4.43
N ARG A 41 -7.58 -5.58 4.78
CA ARG A 41 -8.31 -6.77 4.32
C ARG A 41 -9.73 -6.86 4.85
N ARG A 42 -10.09 -6.10 5.89
CA ARG A 42 -11.46 -5.99 6.40
C ARG A 42 -12.30 -4.98 5.63
N GLU A 43 -11.69 -4.16 4.78
CA GLU A 43 -12.45 -3.21 3.96
C GLU A 43 -13.25 -3.96 2.92
N PRO A 44 -14.56 -3.65 2.76
CA PRO A 44 -15.42 -4.37 1.82
C PRO A 44 -14.94 -4.28 0.37
N GLY A 45 -14.29 -3.20 0.01
CA GLY A 45 -13.81 -2.97 -1.35
C GLY A 45 -12.39 -3.42 -1.62
N ASN A 46 -11.67 -3.93 -0.62
CA ASN A 46 -10.32 -4.47 -0.85
C ASN A 46 -10.41 -5.87 -1.44
N VAL A 47 -9.77 -6.09 -2.57
CA VAL A 47 -9.70 -7.40 -3.24
C VAL A 47 -8.39 -8.09 -2.87
N THR A 48 -7.27 -7.36 -2.88
CA THR A 48 -5.94 -7.89 -2.61
C THR A 48 -5.13 -6.85 -1.84
N PHE A 49 -4.40 -7.31 -0.82
CA PHE A 49 -3.42 -6.49 -0.12
C PHE A 49 -2.32 -7.44 0.36
N ASP A 50 -1.24 -7.54 -0.44
CA ASP A 50 -0.19 -8.52 -0.24
C ASP A 50 1.17 -7.83 -0.07
N PRO A 51 1.61 -7.59 1.18
CA PRO A 51 2.93 -7.04 1.44
C PRO A 51 4.02 -8.09 1.28
N HIS A 52 5.14 -7.65 0.75
CA HIS A 52 6.34 -8.48 0.54
C HIS A 52 7.58 -7.70 0.92
N ARG A 53 8.63 -8.43 1.24
CA ARG A 53 10.00 -7.90 1.33
C ARG A 53 10.80 -8.53 0.20
N ARG A 54 11.78 -7.79 -0.35
CA ARG A 54 12.67 -8.38 -1.36
C ARG A 54 13.63 -9.35 -0.68
N VAL A 55 13.80 -10.53 -1.27
CA VAL A 55 14.75 -11.52 -0.76
C VAL A 55 16.19 -10.98 -0.81
N SER A 56 16.52 -10.23 -1.87
CA SER A 56 17.86 -9.65 -2.06
C SER A 56 18.17 -8.51 -1.09
N ASN A 57 17.15 -7.82 -0.57
CA ASN A 57 17.31 -6.75 0.39
C ASN A 57 16.07 -6.64 1.28
N PRO A 58 16.09 -7.21 2.49
CA PRO A 58 14.91 -7.23 3.37
C PRO A 58 14.44 -5.86 3.88
N LEU A 59 15.19 -4.79 3.62
CA LEU A 59 14.75 -3.42 3.92
C LEU A 59 13.79 -2.89 2.84
N GLU A 60 13.76 -3.50 1.66
CA GLU A 60 12.90 -3.08 0.57
C GLU A 60 11.57 -3.81 0.63
N PHE A 61 10.48 -3.04 0.69
CA PHE A 61 9.11 -3.53 0.78
C PHE A 61 8.36 -3.27 -0.52
N PHE A 62 7.47 -4.19 -0.84
CA PHE A 62 6.62 -4.14 -2.01
C PHE A 62 5.24 -4.63 -1.60
N VAL A 63 4.20 -3.83 -1.86
CA VAL A 63 2.81 -4.18 -1.52
C VAL A 63 1.96 -4.16 -2.76
N TYR A 64 1.45 -5.32 -3.17
CA TYR A 64 0.51 -5.42 -4.27
C TYR A 64 -0.91 -5.23 -3.74
N GLU A 65 -1.67 -4.33 -4.38
CA GLU A 65 -2.99 -3.94 -3.90
C GLU A 65 -3.98 -3.91 -5.05
N VAL A 66 -5.18 -4.42 -4.81
CA VAL A 66 -6.29 -4.32 -5.75
C VAL A 66 -7.55 -3.91 -4.98
N TYR A 67 -8.25 -2.91 -5.49
CA TYR A 67 -9.51 -2.43 -4.96
C TYR A 67 -10.60 -2.63 -6.01
N ARG A 68 -11.83 -2.88 -5.55
CA ARG A 68 -12.98 -3.18 -6.43
C ARG A 68 -13.23 -2.08 -7.46
N ASP A 69 -13.09 -0.82 -7.05
CA ASP A 69 -13.32 0.36 -7.88
C ASP A 69 -12.63 1.59 -7.26
N ALA A 70 -12.79 2.75 -7.90
CA ALA A 70 -12.19 3.99 -7.43
C ALA A 70 -12.74 4.42 -6.06
N ASP A 71 -14.03 4.20 -5.78
CA ASP A 71 -14.61 4.54 -4.48
C ASP A 71 -14.01 3.69 -3.36
N ALA A 72 -13.77 2.41 -3.61
CA ALA A 72 -13.11 1.53 -2.66
C ALA A 72 -11.67 1.97 -2.37
N PHE A 73 -10.94 2.41 -3.39
CA PHE A 73 -9.60 2.96 -3.22
C PHE A 73 -9.65 4.24 -2.39
N GLN A 74 -10.58 5.16 -2.67
CA GLN A 74 -10.73 6.40 -1.90
C GLN A 74 -11.08 6.11 -0.44
N ALA A 75 -11.93 5.12 -0.18
CA ALA A 75 -12.26 4.70 1.18
C ALA A 75 -11.00 4.23 1.93
N ASN A 76 -10.11 3.52 1.25
CA ASN A 76 -8.84 3.08 1.85
C ASN A 76 -7.94 4.27 2.21
N ILE A 77 -7.68 5.18 1.27
CA ILE A 77 -6.73 6.28 1.50
C ILE A 77 -7.26 7.34 2.47
N THR A 78 -8.56 7.36 2.73
CA THR A 78 -9.16 8.28 3.71
C THR A 78 -9.45 7.63 5.05
N ALA A 79 -9.18 6.33 5.21
CA ALA A 79 -9.39 5.62 6.47
C ALA A 79 -8.46 6.18 7.56
N PRO A 80 -8.97 6.46 8.78
CA PRO A 80 -8.14 7.05 9.84
C PRO A 80 -6.91 6.21 10.22
N TYR A 81 -7.02 4.89 10.23
CA TYR A 81 -5.88 4.03 10.56
C TYR A 81 -4.74 4.15 9.54
N GLY A 82 -5.05 4.45 8.28
CA GLY A 82 -4.05 4.68 7.24
C GLY A 82 -3.22 5.93 7.49
N ALA A 83 -3.85 7.01 7.96
CA ALA A 83 -3.15 8.23 8.30
C ALA A 83 -2.19 8.01 9.48
N VAL A 84 -2.63 7.27 10.50
CA VAL A 84 -1.77 6.91 11.65
C VAL A 84 -0.58 6.07 11.19
N PHE A 85 -0.82 5.07 10.34
CA PHE A 85 0.23 4.21 9.80
C PHE A 85 1.24 5.03 8.99
N ASN A 86 0.78 5.88 8.08
CA ASN A 86 1.67 6.68 7.22
C ASN A 86 2.53 7.65 8.01
N ALA A 87 1.97 8.26 9.06
CA ALA A 87 2.73 9.15 9.93
C ALA A 87 3.84 8.40 10.66
N ALA A 88 3.56 7.22 11.20
CA ALA A 88 4.56 6.39 11.87
C ALA A 88 5.60 5.85 10.89
N LEU A 89 5.16 5.41 9.71
CA LEU A 89 6.05 4.88 8.68
C LEU A 89 7.06 5.91 8.20
N GLY A 90 6.63 7.18 8.06
CA GLY A 90 7.50 8.24 7.55
C GLY A 90 8.80 8.42 8.31
N ASP A 91 8.81 8.09 9.61
CA ASP A 91 10.00 8.18 10.46
C ASP A 91 10.93 6.96 10.32
N LEU A 92 10.49 5.91 9.64
CA LEU A 92 11.17 4.62 9.60
C LEU A 92 11.65 4.24 8.20
N ILE A 93 11.36 5.04 7.19
CA ILE A 93 11.70 4.75 5.79
C ILE A 93 12.51 5.87 5.17
N GLU A 94 13.18 5.53 4.07
CA GLU A 94 13.90 6.51 3.24
C GLU A 94 12.90 7.32 2.42
N GLY A 95 13.26 8.57 2.08
CA GLY A 95 12.45 9.44 1.22
C GLY A 95 11.23 10.00 1.93
N GLU A 96 10.24 10.41 1.14
CA GLU A 96 9.07 11.14 1.62
C GLU A 96 7.82 10.27 1.76
N GLY A 97 7.92 8.97 1.60
CA GLY A 97 6.81 8.05 1.70
C GLY A 97 6.84 6.95 0.67
N SER A 98 5.75 6.21 0.58
CA SER A 98 5.60 5.13 -0.41
C SER A 98 5.49 5.71 -1.82
N VAL A 99 6.12 5.04 -2.77
CA VAL A 99 5.97 5.34 -4.19
C VAL A 99 4.91 4.39 -4.75
N LEU A 100 3.85 4.96 -5.34
CA LEU A 100 2.75 4.19 -5.92
C LEU A 100 2.94 4.04 -7.42
N THR A 101 2.75 2.83 -7.92
CA THR A 101 2.77 2.54 -9.36
C THR A 101 1.43 1.91 -9.74
N TRP A 102 0.74 2.55 -10.67
CA TRP A 102 -0.57 2.09 -11.16
C TRP A 102 -0.38 0.98 -12.19
N LEU A 103 -1.29 0.00 -12.15
CA LEU A 103 -1.24 -1.17 -13.02
C LEU A 103 -2.55 -1.30 -13.80
N THR A 104 -2.44 -1.83 -15.01
CA THR A 104 -3.60 -2.26 -15.79
C THR A 104 -3.36 -3.70 -16.24
N PRO A 105 -4.37 -4.59 -16.16
CA PRO A 105 -4.20 -5.97 -16.59
C PRO A 105 -3.91 -6.05 -18.09
N VAL A 106 -3.09 -7.01 -18.46
CA VAL A 106 -2.92 -7.38 -19.88
C VAL A 106 -3.87 -8.54 -20.15
N PRO A 107 -4.87 -8.37 -21.02
CA PRO A 107 -5.83 -9.42 -21.33
C PRO A 107 -5.13 -10.65 -21.94
N ALA A 108 -5.58 -11.84 -21.54
CA ALA A 108 -5.07 -13.09 -22.10
C ALA A 108 -5.75 -13.42 -23.43
#